data_08cdc1771888235c1f5cfe416f398071
#
_entry.id   08cdc1771888235c1f5cfe416f398071
#
_cell.length_a   1.000
_cell.length_b   1.000
_cell.length_c   1.000
_cell.angle_alpha   90.00
_cell.angle_beta   90.00
_cell.angle_gamma   90.00
#
_symmetry.space_group_name_H-M   'P 1'
#
loop_
_entity.id
_entity.type
_entity.pdbx_description
1 polymer ?
#
loop_
_entity_poly.entity_id
_entity_poly.type
_entity_poly.pdbx_seq_one_letter_code
_entity_poly.pdbx_strand_id
1 'polypeptide(L)'
;MEINASKRGPRLHVKLCGELDHHSAEQTRNMLDTLLKDIPVRDLTLDLSGVSFMDSAGLGVILGRYRILSMRGGHLTVTGMSGAIDKIFRMSGIYAIVDRV
;
A
#
# COMPACT_ATOMS: atom_id res chain seq x y z
N MET A 1 -7.60 -8.07 8.10
CA MET A 1 -6.77 -6.86 7.90
C MET A 1 -7.46 -5.68 8.54
N GLU A 2 -6.78 -5.01 9.42
CA GLU A 2 -7.25 -3.75 9.98
C GLU A 2 -6.67 -2.60 9.17
N ILE A 3 -7.50 -1.58 8.91
CA ILE A 3 -7.09 -0.41 8.14
C ILE A 3 -7.45 0.85 8.90
N ASN A 4 -6.46 1.70 9.12
CA ASN A 4 -6.64 3.02 9.72
C ASN A 4 -6.21 4.07 8.71
N ALA A 5 -7.14 4.93 8.31
CA ALA A 5 -6.90 5.93 7.28
C ALA A 5 -7.02 7.34 7.82
N SER A 6 -6.15 8.21 7.35
CA SER A 6 -6.15 9.63 7.66
C SER A 6 -5.90 10.40 6.38
N LYS A 7 -6.72 11.43 6.10
CA LYS A 7 -6.65 12.18 4.87
C LYS A 7 -6.39 13.66 5.14
N ARG A 8 -5.48 14.25 4.35
CA ARG A 8 -5.21 15.70 4.37
C ARG A 8 -5.09 16.20 2.93
N GLY A 9 -6.17 16.81 2.41
CA GLY A 9 -6.19 17.28 1.04
C GLY A 9 -5.96 16.13 0.07
N PRO A 10 -4.95 16.23 -0.83
CA PRO A 10 -4.66 15.17 -1.78
C PRO A 10 -3.86 14.00 -1.21
N ARG A 11 -3.50 14.04 0.07
CA ARG A 11 -2.67 13.02 0.71
C ARG A 11 -3.52 12.10 1.57
N LEU A 12 -3.35 10.81 1.37
CA LEU A 12 -3.99 9.75 2.15
C LEU A 12 -2.90 8.93 2.84
N HIS A 13 -3.01 8.78 4.14
CA HIS A 13 -2.12 7.94 4.94
C HIS A 13 -2.92 6.76 5.46
N VAL A 14 -2.48 5.55 5.15
CA VAL A 14 -3.18 4.33 5.55
C VAL A 14 -2.22 3.41 6.28
N LYS A 15 -2.56 3.05 7.52
CA LYS A 15 -1.85 2.01 8.26
C LYS A 15 -2.59 0.69 8.11
N LEU A 16 -1.87 -0.34 7.70
CA LEU A 16 -2.38 -1.71 7.58
C LEU A 16 -1.85 -2.54 8.73
N CYS A 17 -2.72 -3.34 9.34
CA CYS A 17 -2.34 -4.26 10.42
C CYS A 17 -2.89 -5.65 10.12
N GLY A 18 -2.01 -6.64 10.18
CA GLY A 18 -2.34 -8.04 9.97
C GLY A 18 -1.47 -8.69 8.91
N GLU A 19 -1.98 -9.76 8.31
CA GLU A 19 -1.30 -10.47 7.24
C GLU A 19 -1.86 -10.02 5.89
N LEU A 20 -0.98 -9.57 5.00
CA LEU A 20 -1.37 -9.17 3.66
C LEU A 20 -1.02 -10.30 2.68
N ASP A 21 -1.90 -11.28 2.61
CA ASP A 21 -1.72 -12.51 1.86
C ASP A 21 -2.91 -12.76 0.93
N HIS A 22 -2.92 -13.92 0.27
CA HIS A 22 -3.97 -14.26 -0.68
C HIS A 22 -5.37 -14.38 -0.04
N HIS A 23 -5.46 -14.58 1.29
CA HIS A 23 -6.75 -14.62 1.99
C HIS A 23 -7.32 -13.22 2.22
N SER A 24 -6.46 -12.23 2.47
CA SER A 24 -6.87 -10.87 2.79
C SER A 24 -6.75 -9.89 1.61
N ALA A 25 -6.09 -10.30 0.51
CA ALA A 25 -5.75 -9.40 -0.59
C ALA A 25 -6.98 -8.74 -1.22
N GLU A 26 -8.04 -9.51 -1.51
CA GLU A 26 -9.23 -8.97 -2.16
C GLU A 26 -9.93 -7.94 -1.27
N GLN A 27 -10.13 -8.27 0.00
CA GLN A 27 -10.75 -7.35 0.95
C GLN A 27 -9.92 -6.08 1.10
N THR A 28 -8.61 -6.21 1.25
CA THR A 28 -7.71 -5.08 1.40
C THR A 28 -7.74 -4.18 0.16
N ARG A 29 -7.68 -4.79 -1.03
CA ARG A 29 -7.80 -4.07 -2.28
C ARG A 29 -9.10 -3.27 -2.35
N ASN A 30 -10.23 -3.89 -2.02
CA ASN A 30 -11.52 -3.23 -2.08
C ASN A 30 -11.62 -2.07 -1.09
N MET A 31 -11.08 -2.22 0.10
CA MET A 31 -11.05 -1.15 1.11
C MET A 31 -10.18 0.03 0.63
N LEU A 32 -9.01 -0.25 0.08
CA LEU A 32 -8.13 0.79 -0.45
C LEU A 32 -8.75 1.48 -1.65
N ASP A 33 -9.38 0.73 -2.55
CA ASP A 33 -10.04 1.32 -3.72
C ASP A 33 -11.20 2.23 -3.33
N THR A 34 -11.92 1.88 -2.28
CA THR A 34 -12.99 2.73 -1.76
C THR A 34 -12.41 4.07 -1.27
N LEU A 35 -11.29 4.03 -0.57
CA LEU A 35 -10.60 5.24 -0.12
C LEU A 35 -10.06 6.06 -1.29
N LEU A 36 -9.58 5.40 -2.33
CA LEU A 36 -9.01 6.05 -3.52
C LEU A 36 -10.05 6.55 -4.51
N LYS A 37 -11.33 6.24 -4.31
CA LYS A 37 -12.41 6.82 -5.14
C LYS A 37 -12.54 8.33 -4.94
N ASP A 38 -12.08 8.83 -3.82
CA ASP A 38 -12.02 10.26 -3.59
C ASP A 38 -11.01 10.87 -4.56
N ILE A 39 -11.51 11.60 -5.54
CA ILE A 39 -10.72 12.12 -6.65
C ILE A 39 -9.54 13.01 -6.23
N PRO A 40 -9.65 13.84 -5.19
CA PRO A 40 -8.50 14.64 -4.74
C PRO A 40 -7.30 13.83 -4.29
N VAL A 41 -7.45 12.53 -3.95
CA VAL A 41 -6.32 11.73 -3.47
C VAL A 41 -5.36 11.46 -4.62
N ARG A 42 -4.13 11.94 -4.48
CA ARG A 42 -3.04 11.70 -5.43
C ARG A 42 -1.87 10.96 -4.80
N ASP A 43 -1.61 11.22 -3.53
CA ASP A 43 -0.48 10.62 -2.83
C ASP A 43 -0.98 9.70 -1.73
N LEU A 44 -0.55 8.45 -1.79
CA LEU A 44 -0.88 7.43 -0.80
C LEU A 44 0.39 7.01 -0.08
N THR A 45 0.37 7.07 1.24
CA THR A 45 1.40 6.47 2.08
C THR A 45 0.82 5.25 2.77
N LEU A 46 1.45 4.10 2.56
CA LEU A 46 1.10 2.87 3.25
C LEU A 46 2.09 2.61 4.38
N ASP A 47 1.60 2.67 5.60
CA ASP A 47 2.37 2.30 6.78
C ASP A 47 2.19 0.81 7.03
N LEU A 48 3.27 0.06 6.85
CA LEU A 48 3.28 -1.40 6.94
C LEU A 48 3.85 -1.91 8.27
N SER A 49 4.00 -1.02 9.25
CA SER A 49 4.57 -1.40 10.55
C SER A 49 3.73 -2.45 11.28
N GLY A 50 2.44 -2.52 10.99
CA GLY A 50 1.54 -3.53 11.55
C GLY A 50 1.38 -4.78 10.69
N VAL A 51 2.08 -4.89 9.56
CA VAL A 51 1.98 -6.05 8.66
C VAL A 51 3.02 -7.08 9.08
N SER A 52 2.52 -8.27 9.48
CA SER A 52 3.37 -9.35 9.99
C SER A 52 3.80 -10.34 8.92
N PHE A 53 3.09 -10.38 7.79
CA PHE A 53 3.38 -11.32 6.71
C PHE A 53 2.86 -10.77 5.38
N MET A 54 3.59 -11.05 4.30
CA MET A 54 3.20 -10.68 2.95
C MET A 54 3.63 -11.75 1.96
N ASP A 55 2.76 -12.05 1.00
CA ASP A 55 3.05 -12.92 -0.13
C ASP A 55 2.89 -12.16 -1.46
N SER A 56 2.97 -12.87 -2.58
CA SER A 56 2.85 -12.26 -3.90
C SER A 56 1.49 -11.59 -4.14
N ALA A 57 0.42 -12.10 -3.52
CA ALA A 57 -0.90 -11.47 -3.64
C ALA A 57 -0.91 -10.11 -2.93
N GLY A 58 -0.23 -10.01 -1.78
CA GLY A 58 -0.05 -8.74 -1.07
C GLY A 58 0.75 -7.73 -1.88
N LEU A 59 1.85 -8.18 -2.50
CA LEU A 59 2.59 -7.33 -3.43
C LEU A 59 1.69 -6.83 -4.56
N GLY A 60 0.83 -7.69 -5.10
CA GLY A 60 -0.11 -7.33 -6.15
C GLY A 60 -1.07 -6.22 -5.73
N VAL A 61 -1.53 -6.23 -4.48
CA VAL A 61 -2.37 -5.15 -3.94
C VAL A 61 -1.62 -3.82 -4.01
N ILE A 62 -0.38 -3.79 -3.58
CA ILE A 62 0.44 -2.57 -3.58
C ILE A 62 0.69 -2.10 -5.02
N LEU A 63 1.08 -3.01 -5.91
CA LEU A 63 1.34 -2.67 -7.31
C LEU A 63 0.11 -2.14 -8.03
N GLY A 64 -1.07 -2.71 -7.76
CA GLY A 64 -2.32 -2.22 -8.33
C GLY A 64 -2.65 -0.81 -7.88
N ARG A 65 -2.41 -0.49 -6.62
CA ARG A 65 -2.62 0.87 -6.09
C ARG A 65 -1.60 1.85 -6.69
N TYR A 66 -0.37 1.41 -6.87
CA TYR A 66 0.64 2.19 -7.57
C TYR A 66 0.16 2.61 -8.96
N ARG A 67 -0.38 1.67 -9.73
CA ARG A 67 -0.88 1.97 -11.08
C ARG A 67 -1.98 3.03 -11.06
N ILE A 68 -2.93 2.91 -10.14
CA ILE A 68 -4.03 3.88 -10.02
C ILE A 68 -3.47 5.28 -9.76
N LEU A 69 -2.55 5.40 -8.81
CA LEU A 69 -1.98 6.70 -8.44
C LEU A 69 -1.10 7.25 -9.56
N SER A 70 -0.31 6.40 -10.20
CA SER A 70 0.53 6.80 -11.32
C SER A 70 -0.31 7.40 -12.46
N MET A 71 -1.46 6.82 -12.75
CA MET A 71 -2.38 7.33 -13.77
C MET A 71 -2.97 8.69 -13.41
N ARG A 72 -3.00 9.02 -12.12
CA ARG A 72 -3.46 10.33 -11.61
C ARG A 72 -2.32 11.35 -11.52
N GLY A 73 -1.08 10.96 -11.87
CA GLY A 73 0.09 11.80 -11.68
C GLY A 73 0.53 11.88 -10.22
N GLY A 74 0.11 10.92 -9.41
CA GLY A 74 0.43 10.87 -7.98
C GLY A 74 1.53 9.87 -7.65
N HIS A 75 1.72 9.64 -6.36
CA HIS A 75 2.79 8.80 -5.83
C HIS A 75 2.28 7.82 -4.79
N LEU A 76 2.94 6.66 -4.71
CA LEU A 76 2.77 5.70 -3.64
C LEU A 76 4.06 5.62 -2.84
N THR A 77 3.95 5.83 -1.53
CA THR A 77 5.07 5.72 -0.60
C THR A 77 4.79 4.59 0.38
N VAL A 78 5.80 3.78 0.68
CA VAL A 78 5.71 2.75 1.71
C VAL A 78 6.64 3.09 2.85
N THR A 79 6.21 2.76 4.07
CA THR A 79 6.98 3.02 5.28
C THR A 79 6.74 1.93 6.32
N GLY A 80 7.63 1.82 7.28
CA GLY A 80 7.48 0.91 8.41
C GLY A 80 7.67 -0.56 8.10
N MET A 81 8.36 -0.92 7.00
CA MET A 81 8.59 -2.30 6.65
C MET A 81 9.45 -3.00 7.70
N SER A 82 8.99 -4.18 8.17
CA SER A 82 9.85 -5.08 8.95
C SER A 82 11.01 -5.58 8.07
N GLY A 83 12.03 -6.16 8.69
CA GLY A 83 13.14 -6.73 7.93
C GLY A 83 12.70 -7.78 6.92
N ALA A 84 11.71 -8.61 7.28
CA ALA A 84 11.16 -9.63 6.38
C ALA A 84 10.45 -9.02 5.19
N ILE A 85 9.64 -7.99 5.40
CA ILE A 85 8.91 -7.32 4.32
C ILE A 85 9.87 -6.50 3.45
N ASP A 86 10.83 -5.81 4.05
CA ASP A 86 11.86 -5.09 3.32
C ASP A 86 12.61 -6.02 2.37
N LYS A 87 12.93 -7.22 2.82
CA LYS A 87 13.60 -8.23 1.99
C LYS A 87 12.74 -8.61 0.78
N ILE A 88 11.45 -8.84 0.99
CA ILE A 88 10.52 -9.15 -0.09
C ILE A 88 10.48 -8.00 -1.09
N PHE A 89 10.43 -6.77 -0.63
CA PHE A 89 10.40 -5.59 -1.49
C PHE A 89 11.69 -5.42 -2.29
N ARG A 90 12.84 -5.67 -1.67
CA ARG A 90 14.13 -5.64 -2.37
C ARG A 90 14.21 -6.70 -3.46
N MET A 91 13.76 -7.91 -3.16
CA MET A 91 13.81 -9.03 -4.10
C MET A 91 12.83 -8.86 -5.26
N SER A 92 11.70 -8.21 -5.04
CA SER A 92 10.69 -7.99 -6.07
C SER A 92 11.00 -6.80 -6.97
N GLY A 93 11.92 -5.93 -6.57
CA GLY A 93 12.23 -4.71 -7.31
C GLY A 93 11.21 -3.59 -7.15
N ILE A 94 10.26 -3.72 -6.20
CA ILE A 94 9.18 -2.73 -6.04
C ILE A 94 9.72 -1.33 -5.70
N TYR A 95 10.88 -1.23 -5.06
CA TYR A 95 11.48 0.06 -4.71
C TYR A 95 11.93 0.87 -5.93
N ALA A 96 11.98 0.26 -7.12
CA ALA A 96 12.26 0.99 -8.35
C ALA A 96 11.09 1.88 -8.77
N ILE A 97 9.88 1.61 -8.29
CA ILE A 97 8.67 2.30 -8.72
C ILE A 97 7.88 2.96 -7.58
N VAL A 98 7.99 2.47 -6.35
CA VAL A 98 7.34 3.12 -5.20
C VAL A 98 8.39 3.83 -4.36
N ASP A 99 7.99 4.95 -3.75
CA ASP A 99 8.86 5.66 -2.84
C ASP A 99 8.89 4.96 -1.49
N ARG A 100 10.00 5.14 -0.79
CA ARG A 100 10.21 4.52 0.50
C ARG A 100 10.71 5.57 1.49
N VAL A 101 10.18 5.51 2.69
CA VAL A 101 10.55 6.43 3.79
C VAL A 101 11.04 5.66 5.01
#